data_a259d837baac945eda15bd912d59349d
#
_entry.id   a259d837baac945eda15bd912d59349d
#
_cell.length_a   1.000
_cell.length_b   1.000
_cell.length_c   1.000
_cell.angle_alpha   90.00
_cell.angle_beta   90.00
_cell.angle_gamma   90.00
#
_symmetry.space_group_name_H-M   'P 1'
#
loop_
_entity.id
_entity.type
_entity.pdbx_description
1 polymer ?
#
loop_
_entity_poly.entity_id
_entity_poly.type
_entity_poly.pdbx_seq_one_letter_code
_entity_poly.pdbx_strand_id
1 'polypeptide(L)'
;MSLFEEIQEVICEQLKAKPEEVKLETSFIDDLGADSLDSIELVMALEEKFSIEIPDEDAEGMNTVDDVIRYVAKKTNRDLDSE
;
A
#
# COMPACT_ATOMS: atom_id res chain seq x y z
N MET A 1 9.49 6.12 11.72
CA MET A 1 8.43 5.16 11.38
C MET A 1 8.96 4.13 10.38
N SER A 2 8.54 2.91 10.52
CA SER A 2 8.90 1.89 9.55
C SER A 2 8.12 2.08 8.25
N LEU A 3 8.62 1.48 7.19
CA LEU A 3 7.92 1.54 5.90
C LEU A 3 6.52 0.93 6.02
N PHE A 4 6.42 -0.18 6.76
CA PHE A 4 5.12 -0.82 7.01
C PHE A 4 4.14 0.16 7.66
N GLU A 5 4.60 0.85 8.69
CA GLU A 5 3.75 1.80 9.41
C GLU A 5 3.31 2.96 8.52
N GLU A 6 4.20 3.47 7.69
CA GLU A 6 3.87 4.55 6.78
C GLU A 6 2.82 4.12 5.76
N ILE A 7 2.98 2.93 5.21
CA ILE A 7 2.03 2.41 4.24
C ILE A 7 0.71 2.06 4.92
N GLN A 8 0.77 1.48 6.12
CA GLN A 8 -0.43 1.17 6.90
C GLN A 8 -1.25 2.43 7.14
N GLU A 9 -0.59 3.52 7.47
CA GLU A 9 -1.26 4.80 7.71
C GLU A 9 -1.99 5.30 6.46
N VAL A 10 -1.34 5.20 5.30
CA VAL A 10 -1.97 5.59 4.04
C VAL A 10 -3.19 4.72 3.76
N ILE A 11 -3.06 3.42 3.94
CA ILE A 11 -4.16 2.49 3.70
C ILE A 11 -5.34 2.79 4.61
N CYS A 12 -5.07 3.02 5.89
CA CYS A 12 -6.12 3.33 6.85
C CYS A 12 -6.88 4.59 6.46
N GLU A 13 -6.17 5.61 6.00
CA GLU A 13 -6.81 6.85 5.58
C GLU A 13 -7.64 6.68 4.32
N GLN A 14 -7.10 6.00 3.33
CA GLN A 14 -7.76 5.87 2.04
C GLN A 14 -8.94 4.91 2.07
N LEU A 15 -8.83 3.84 2.82
CA LEU A 15 -9.86 2.79 2.85
C LEU A 15 -10.68 2.82 4.13
N LYS A 16 -10.42 3.77 5.01
CA LYS A 16 -11.11 3.90 6.30
C LYS A 16 -11.04 2.61 7.10
N ALA A 17 -9.87 1.97 7.05
CA ALA A 17 -9.62 0.75 7.79
C ALA A 17 -8.91 1.05 9.09
N LYS A 18 -8.97 0.10 10.02
CA LYS A 18 -8.27 0.23 11.29
C LYS A 18 -6.88 -0.37 11.17
N PRO A 19 -5.89 0.16 11.89
CA PRO A 19 -4.53 -0.39 11.82
C PRO A 19 -4.46 -1.89 12.07
N GLU A 20 -5.25 -2.40 12.99
CA GLU A 20 -5.25 -3.83 13.30
C GLU A 20 -5.78 -4.70 12.17
N GLU A 21 -6.46 -4.10 11.20
CA GLU A 21 -6.95 -4.82 10.03
C GLU A 21 -5.94 -4.87 8.89
N VAL A 22 -4.89 -4.06 8.99
CA VAL A 22 -3.89 -3.92 7.92
C VAL A 22 -2.64 -4.69 8.30
N LYS A 23 -2.53 -5.92 7.77
CA LYS A 23 -1.41 -6.81 8.01
C LYS A 23 -0.77 -7.16 6.67
N LEU A 24 0.38 -7.80 6.69
CA LEU A 24 1.09 -8.16 5.46
C LEU A 24 0.24 -9.00 4.52
N GLU A 25 -0.48 -9.97 5.04
CA GLU A 25 -1.30 -10.87 4.24
C GLU A 25 -2.68 -10.32 3.91
N THR A 26 -3.01 -9.13 4.38
CA THR A 26 -4.33 -8.53 4.15
C THR A 26 -4.55 -8.24 2.66
N SER A 27 -5.67 -8.70 2.14
CA SER A 27 -6.06 -8.44 0.75
C SER A 27 -6.92 -7.18 0.71
N PHE A 28 -6.63 -6.28 -0.21
CA PHE A 28 -7.40 -5.03 -0.32
C PHE A 28 -8.84 -5.30 -0.70
N ILE A 29 -9.07 -6.24 -1.59
CA ILE A 29 -10.42 -6.54 -2.07
C ILE A 29 -11.15 -7.49 -1.12
N ASP A 30 -10.51 -8.61 -0.80
CA ASP A 30 -11.16 -9.65 -0.01
C ASP A 30 -11.33 -9.28 1.47
N ASP A 31 -10.32 -8.66 2.05
CA ASP A 31 -10.32 -8.35 3.48
C ASP A 31 -10.80 -6.94 3.79
N LEU A 32 -10.47 -5.99 2.96
CA LEU A 32 -10.82 -4.59 3.20
C LEU A 32 -11.96 -4.08 2.32
N GLY A 33 -12.42 -4.90 1.39
CA GLY A 33 -13.55 -4.54 0.55
C GLY A 33 -13.32 -3.38 -0.39
N ALA A 34 -12.08 -3.16 -0.79
CA ALA A 34 -11.76 -2.05 -1.69
C ALA A 34 -12.30 -2.33 -3.10
N ASP A 35 -12.87 -1.31 -3.71
CA ASP A 35 -13.29 -1.42 -5.11
C ASP A 35 -12.24 -0.76 -6.02
N SER A 36 -12.53 -0.68 -7.33
CA SER A 36 -11.59 -0.13 -8.30
C SER A 36 -11.21 1.31 -7.99
N LEU A 37 -12.18 2.10 -7.58
CA LEU A 37 -11.94 3.50 -7.28
C LEU A 37 -11.05 3.64 -6.04
N ASP A 38 -11.32 2.84 -5.01
CA ASP A 38 -10.51 2.84 -3.79
C ASP A 38 -9.07 2.48 -4.12
N SER A 39 -8.88 1.50 -4.99
CA SER A 39 -7.54 1.07 -5.40
C SER A 39 -6.79 2.18 -6.12
N ILE A 40 -7.46 2.89 -7.02
CA ILE A 40 -6.86 4.00 -7.74
C ILE A 40 -6.45 5.10 -6.78
N GLU A 41 -7.33 5.44 -5.85
CA GLU A 41 -7.04 6.50 -4.88
C GLU A 41 -5.88 6.11 -3.96
N LEU A 42 -5.83 4.84 -3.58
CA LEU A 42 -4.73 4.35 -2.75
C LEU A 42 -3.40 4.47 -3.50
N VAL A 43 -3.37 4.05 -4.76
CA VAL A 43 -2.16 4.14 -5.58
C VAL A 43 -1.71 5.59 -5.70
N MET A 44 -2.64 6.51 -5.95
CA MET A 44 -2.30 7.93 -6.07
C MET A 44 -1.73 8.48 -4.76
N ALA A 45 -2.30 8.08 -3.64
CA ALA A 45 -1.81 8.52 -2.33
C ALA A 45 -0.40 8.02 -2.06
N LEU A 46 -0.12 6.77 -2.47
CA LEU A 46 1.21 6.20 -2.31
C LEU A 46 2.23 6.92 -3.19
N GLU A 47 1.85 7.22 -4.42
CA GLU A 47 2.72 7.95 -5.34
C GLU A 47 3.09 9.31 -4.76
N GLU A 48 2.12 9.98 -4.18
CA GLU A 48 2.33 11.29 -3.62
C GLU A 48 3.18 11.24 -2.35
N LYS A 49 2.87 10.30 -1.47
CA LYS A 49 3.58 10.18 -0.19
C LYS A 49 5.06 9.84 -0.38
N PHE A 50 5.34 8.94 -1.30
CA PHE A 50 6.71 8.44 -1.50
C PHE A 50 7.41 9.04 -2.71
N SER A 51 6.74 9.94 -3.43
CA SER A 51 7.29 10.59 -4.63
C SER A 51 7.76 9.58 -5.67
N ILE A 52 6.92 8.59 -5.95
CA ILE A 52 7.21 7.54 -6.93
C ILE A 52 6.09 7.48 -7.95
N GLU A 53 6.36 6.77 -9.05
CA GLU A 53 5.32 6.50 -10.05
C GLU A 53 4.99 5.02 -10.02
N ILE A 54 3.69 4.72 -10.03
CA ILE A 54 3.22 3.34 -10.05
C ILE A 54 2.38 3.17 -11.32
N PRO A 55 2.95 2.56 -12.37
CA PRO A 55 2.19 2.31 -13.60
C PRO A 55 1.00 1.40 -13.32
N ASP A 56 -0.04 1.53 -14.12
CA ASP A 56 -1.25 0.72 -13.97
C ASP A 56 -0.96 -0.78 -13.98
N GLU A 57 -0.02 -1.21 -14.82
CA GLU A 57 0.38 -2.62 -14.89
C GLU A 57 0.88 -3.12 -13.53
N ASP A 58 1.69 -2.30 -12.89
CA ASP A 58 2.25 -2.67 -11.58
C ASP A 58 1.18 -2.63 -10.50
N ALA A 59 0.29 -1.66 -10.58
CA ALA A 59 -0.80 -1.53 -9.60
C ALA A 59 -1.72 -2.75 -9.65
N GLU A 60 -1.94 -3.31 -10.81
CA GLU A 60 -2.80 -4.49 -10.97
C GLU A 60 -2.23 -5.71 -10.26
N GLY A 61 -0.92 -5.74 -10.06
CA GLY A 61 -0.27 -6.85 -9.37
C GLY A 61 -0.20 -6.68 -7.87
N MET A 62 -0.65 -5.55 -7.36
CA MET A 62 -0.59 -5.29 -5.92
C MET A 62 -1.93 -5.65 -5.27
N ASN A 63 -2.03 -6.87 -4.80
CA ASN A 63 -3.26 -7.41 -4.22
C ASN A 63 -3.29 -7.40 -2.70
N THR A 64 -2.12 -7.49 -2.08
CA THR A 64 -2.01 -7.51 -0.63
C THR A 64 -1.12 -6.37 -0.14
N VAL A 65 -1.19 -6.13 1.16
CA VAL A 65 -0.36 -5.11 1.80
C VAL A 65 1.12 -5.44 1.57
N ASP A 66 1.50 -6.71 1.66
CA ASP A 66 2.88 -7.14 1.43
C ASP A 66 3.36 -6.76 0.03
N ASP A 67 2.50 -6.95 -0.98
CA ASP A 67 2.83 -6.60 -2.36
C ASP A 67 3.16 -5.12 -2.47
N VAL A 68 2.38 -4.28 -1.81
CA VAL A 68 2.59 -2.83 -1.84
C VAL A 68 3.89 -2.45 -1.15
N ILE A 69 4.14 -3.05 0.01
CA ILE A 69 5.35 -2.75 0.78
C ILE A 69 6.60 -3.11 -0.02
N ARG A 70 6.61 -4.29 -0.62
CA ARG A 70 7.74 -4.74 -1.44
C ARG A 70 7.97 -3.81 -2.63
N TYR A 71 6.88 -3.40 -3.27
CA TYR A 71 6.96 -2.51 -4.41
C TYR A 71 7.54 -1.15 -4.02
N VAL A 72 6.99 -0.56 -2.97
CA VAL A 72 7.45 0.75 -2.49
C VAL A 72 8.90 0.69 -2.01
N ALA A 73 9.25 -0.38 -1.30
CA ALA A 73 10.63 -0.55 -0.82
C ALA A 73 11.61 -0.55 -1.98
N LYS A 74 11.27 -1.26 -3.05
CA LYS A 74 12.12 -1.34 -4.23
C LYS A 74 12.22 0.02 -4.92
N LYS A 75 11.11 0.70 -5.09
CA LYS A 75 11.09 1.99 -5.77
C LYS A 75 11.80 3.09 -4.99
N THR A 76 11.73 3.04 -3.67
CA THR A 76 12.36 4.05 -2.82
C THR A 76 13.74 3.63 -2.36
N ASN A 77 14.16 2.43 -2.73
CA ASN A 77 15.45 1.88 -2.34
C ASN A 77 15.59 1.76 -0.81
N ARG A 78 14.48 1.46 -0.14
CA ARG A 78 14.45 1.26 1.31
C ARG A 78 14.46 -0.23 1.61
N ASP A 79 15.14 -0.58 2.70
CA ASP A 79 15.22 -1.96 3.15
C ASP A 79 14.01 -2.27 4.04
N LEU A 80 13.33 -3.37 3.78
CA LEU A 80 12.15 -3.76 4.55
C LEU A 80 12.47 -4.03 6.02
N ASP A 81 13.67 -4.52 6.29
CA ASP A 81 14.06 -4.93 7.63
C ASP A 81 14.80 -3.86 8.43
N SER A 82 15.07 -2.73 7.84
CA SER A 82 15.88 -1.69 8.48
C SER A 82 15.08 -0.66 9.25
N GLU A 83 13.80 -0.79 9.28
CA GLU A 83 12.91 0.23 9.87
C GLU A 83 12.47 -0.06 11.29
#